data_01628a4121e11d90ef7597137b454938
#
_entry.id   01628a4121e11d90ef7597137b454938
#
_cell.length_a   1.000
_cell.length_b   1.000
_cell.length_c   1.000
_cell.angle_alpha   90.00
_cell.angle_beta   90.00
_cell.angle_gamma   90.00
#
_symmetry.space_group_name_H-M   'P 1'
#
loop_
_entity.id
_entity.type
_entity.pdbx_description
1 polymer ?
#
loop_
_entity_poly.entity_id
_entity_poly.type
_entity_poly.pdbx_seq_one_letter_code
_entity_poly.pdbx_strand_id
1 'polypeptide(L)'
;MKSDHMRSHDNSYTGDSFIDTQIDKVFNNQQISFKEAYTLLSTNDIPTLAKGANTITRKFNGELVDIESLVNAKSGTCPEDCSFCAQSSFYNTGISKYPLLPTEKLIDHARNAKNAGSTSFCLVCAYRSPPEKDFAQICNAISQIKNTIDIDVNVSLGFMTQERAKKLKSLGVKRYNHNLETAKSYFSQICTTHDYEDRIHTGKIIKEAGLELCCGGIIGMGESPEQRLELAFSLADLHPDEVPLNILISREGTPLMSNHPLTNEDIIKTIAVWRFIMPKTILKIAGGREKYFRDKGRYALQAGANGIISGGYLTTDGNTHNNDIKMIKEIGLEV
;
A
#
# COMPACT_ATOMS: atom_id res chain seq x y z
N MET A 1 34.71 1.43 31.73
CA MET A 1 34.92 2.09 30.42
C MET A 1 34.31 1.17 29.38
N LYS A 2 33.09 1.43 28.98
CA LYS A 2 32.38 0.78 27.87
C LYS A 2 32.52 1.71 26.68
N SER A 3 33.23 1.25 25.65
CA SER A 3 33.39 1.96 24.41
C SER A 3 32.08 1.94 23.63
N ASP A 4 31.41 3.07 23.55
CA ASP A 4 30.34 3.33 22.60
C ASP A 4 30.91 3.24 21.17
N HIS A 5 30.64 2.11 20.52
CA HIS A 5 30.77 2.03 19.07
C HIS A 5 29.53 2.68 18.46
N MET A 6 29.55 3.99 18.44
CA MET A 6 28.76 4.78 17.48
C MET A 6 29.21 4.35 16.09
N ARG A 7 28.49 3.42 15.44
CA ARG A 7 28.58 3.23 14.00
C ARG A 7 28.19 4.56 13.36
N SER A 8 29.16 5.26 12.84
CA SER A 8 28.93 6.42 11.99
C SER A 8 28.08 5.93 10.81
N HIS A 9 26.79 6.29 10.78
CA HIS A 9 26.04 6.23 9.55
C HIS A 9 26.78 7.14 8.57
N ASP A 10 27.35 6.52 7.55
CA ASP A 10 28.01 7.22 6.45
C ASP A 10 26.96 8.15 5.81
N ASN A 11 27.01 9.42 6.16
CA ASN A 11 26.18 10.52 5.62
C ASN A 11 26.65 10.83 4.19
N SER A 12 26.86 9.80 3.36
CA SER A 12 27.23 10.00 1.97
C SER A 12 26.00 10.48 1.20
N TYR A 13 25.88 11.79 1.05
CA TYR A 13 25.02 12.42 0.08
C TYR A 13 25.19 11.77 -1.30
N THR A 14 24.22 11.99 -2.18
CA THR A 14 24.15 11.32 -3.47
C THR A 14 25.25 11.81 -4.43
N GLY A 15 25.72 13.03 -4.26
CA GLY A 15 26.64 13.77 -5.17
C GLY A 15 25.88 14.63 -6.19
N ASP A 16 24.56 14.56 -6.25
CA ASP A 16 23.71 15.50 -7.00
C ASP A 16 23.26 16.62 -6.07
N SER A 17 23.65 17.85 -6.35
CA SER A 17 23.39 19.01 -5.48
C SER A 17 21.90 19.32 -5.30
N PHE A 18 21.06 19.01 -6.30
CA PHE A 18 19.62 19.23 -6.20
C PHE A 18 18.97 18.18 -5.32
N ILE A 19 19.27 16.88 -5.55
CA ILE A 19 18.75 15.78 -4.75
C ILE A 19 19.19 15.94 -3.30
N ASP A 20 20.46 16.27 -3.05
CA ASP A 20 21.01 16.48 -1.71
C ASP A 20 20.31 17.64 -0.98
N THR A 21 19.99 18.73 -1.70
CA THR A 21 19.19 19.83 -1.15
C THR A 21 17.79 19.37 -0.72
N GLN A 22 17.15 18.48 -1.50
CA GLN A 22 15.84 17.95 -1.11
C GLN A 22 15.94 16.99 0.09
N ILE A 23 17.01 16.19 0.19
CA ILE A 23 17.26 15.35 1.37
C ILE A 23 17.39 16.24 2.62
N ASP A 24 18.15 17.33 2.56
CA ASP A 24 18.32 18.27 3.68
C ASP A 24 16.99 18.90 4.09
N LYS A 25 16.14 19.31 3.13
CA LYS A 25 14.78 19.81 3.45
C LYS A 25 13.98 18.77 4.22
N VAL A 26 13.93 17.53 3.72
CA VAL A 26 13.18 16.44 4.34
C VAL A 26 13.73 16.13 5.75
N PHE A 27 15.05 16.12 5.94
CA PHE A 27 15.70 15.90 7.24
C PHE A 27 15.38 17.00 8.25
N ASN A 28 15.18 18.23 7.78
CA ASN A 28 14.74 19.36 8.58
C ASN A 28 13.22 19.44 8.74
N ASN A 29 12.46 18.37 8.43
CA ASN A 29 11.01 18.29 8.44
C ASN A 29 10.32 19.37 7.57
N GLN A 30 10.97 19.78 6.49
CA GLN A 30 10.37 20.65 5.48
C GLN A 30 9.80 19.81 4.35
N GLN A 31 8.60 20.13 3.94
CA GLN A 31 7.95 19.45 2.82
C GLN A 31 8.55 19.98 1.50
N ILE A 32 8.82 19.07 0.54
CA ILE A 32 9.17 19.47 -0.82
C ILE A 32 7.92 19.97 -1.56
N SER A 33 8.10 20.98 -2.40
CA SER A 33 7.01 21.50 -3.23
C SER A 33 6.70 20.58 -4.42
N PHE A 34 5.51 20.76 -5.02
CA PHE A 34 5.13 20.04 -6.24
C PHE A 34 6.17 20.22 -7.37
N LYS A 35 6.69 21.44 -7.55
CA LYS A 35 7.72 21.73 -8.56
C LYS A 35 9.02 20.96 -8.30
N GLU A 36 9.45 20.87 -7.05
CA GLU A 36 10.65 20.11 -6.66
C GLU A 36 10.44 18.61 -6.86
N ALA A 37 9.27 18.09 -6.46
CA ALA A 37 8.88 16.71 -6.70
C ALA A 37 8.84 16.38 -8.21
N TYR A 38 8.32 17.29 -9.03
CA TYR A 38 8.30 17.12 -10.48
C TYR A 38 9.71 17.12 -11.08
N THR A 39 10.61 17.97 -10.58
CA THR A 39 12.02 17.98 -10.98
C THR A 39 12.70 16.66 -10.64
N LEU A 40 12.48 16.13 -9.43
CA LEU A 40 12.97 14.79 -9.03
C LEU A 40 12.41 13.69 -9.94
N LEU A 41 11.09 13.72 -10.25
CA LEU A 41 10.44 12.73 -11.10
C LEU A 41 10.97 12.76 -12.55
N SER A 42 11.42 13.93 -13.00
CA SER A 42 11.92 14.16 -14.36
C SER A 42 13.40 13.79 -14.54
N THR A 43 14.13 13.42 -13.46
CA THR A 43 15.54 13.06 -13.57
C THR A 43 15.77 11.83 -14.45
N ASN A 44 16.90 11.79 -15.14
CA ASN A 44 17.38 10.60 -15.85
C ASN A 44 18.37 9.78 -14.99
N ASP A 45 18.86 10.34 -13.88
CA ASP A 45 19.74 9.65 -12.94
C ASP A 45 18.93 8.93 -11.85
N ILE A 46 18.34 7.80 -12.24
CA ILE A 46 17.51 6.98 -11.36
C ILE A 46 18.32 6.38 -10.19
N PRO A 47 19.56 5.88 -10.38
CA PRO A 47 20.35 5.37 -9.27
C PRO A 47 20.59 6.40 -8.17
N THR A 48 20.90 7.64 -8.54
CA THR A 48 21.13 8.74 -7.59
C THR A 48 19.85 9.12 -6.86
N LEU A 49 18.72 9.22 -7.58
CA LEU A 49 17.39 9.44 -6.97
C LEU A 49 17.02 8.32 -5.99
N ALA A 50 17.19 7.06 -6.38
CA ALA A 50 16.91 5.89 -5.54
C ALA A 50 17.78 5.88 -4.28
N LYS A 51 19.09 6.21 -4.40
CA LYS A 51 19.99 6.35 -3.25
C LYS A 51 19.49 7.42 -2.28
N GLY A 52 19.06 8.59 -2.79
CA GLY A 52 18.48 9.66 -1.96
C GLY A 52 17.21 9.20 -1.21
N ALA A 53 16.29 8.55 -1.90
CA ALA A 53 15.07 8.01 -1.29
C ALA A 53 15.40 6.94 -0.24
N ASN A 54 16.37 6.04 -0.51
CA ASN A 54 16.81 5.05 0.48
C ASN A 54 17.42 5.72 1.72
N THR A 55 18.21 6.76 1.55
CA THR A 55 18.78 7.54 2.66
C THR A 55 17.67 8.10 3.57
N ILE A 56 16.61 8.66 2.97
CA ILE A 56 15.43 9.13 3.70
C ILE A 56 14.73 7.97 4.44
N THR A 57 14.54 6.82 3.76
CA THR A 57 13.92 5.65 4.37
C THR A 57 14.71 5.18 5.59
N ARG A 58 16.03 5.03 5.48
CA ARG A 58 16.89 4.59 6.60
C ARG A 58 16.83 5.58 7.77
N LYS A 59 16.79 6.88 7.50
CA LYS A 59 16.71 7.92 8.52
C LYS A 59 15.42 7.86 9.34
N PHE A 60 14.27 7.69 8.69
CA PHE A 60 12.96 7.81 9.35
C PHE A 60 12.30 6.48 9.69
N ASN A 61 12.62 5.41 8.98
CA ASN A 61 11.95 4.11 9.11
C ASN A 61 12.91 2.99 9.50
N GLY A 62 14.22 3.23 9.55
CA GLY A 62 15.22 2.21 9.87
C GLY A 62 15.34 1.13 8.79
N GLU A 63 15.67 -0.08 9.20
CA GLU A 63 15.93 -1.23 8.33
C GLU A 63 14.76 -2.22 8.29
N LEU A 64 13.71 -1.99 9.09
CA LEU A 64 12.54 -2.87 9.19
C LEU A 64 11.66 -2.76 7.94
N VAL A 65 11.30 -3.91 7.38
CA VAL A 65 10.33 -4.05 6.28
C VAL A 65 9.02 -4.61 6.81
N ASP A 66 7.93 -3.86 6.63
CA ASP A 66 6.58 -4.32 6.96
C ASP A 66 6.14 -5.40 5.97
N ILE A 67 5.75 -6.59 6.48
CA ILE A 67 5.24 -7.71 5.66
C ILE A 67 3.79 -7.97 6.02
N GLU A 68 2.90 -7.75 5.06
CA GLU A 68 1.48 -8.02 5.19
C GLU A 68 1.04 -9.20 4.32
N SER A 69 0.26 -10.10 4.89
CA SER A 69 -0.54 -11.08 4.16
C SER A 69 -1.98 -10.64 4.09
N LEU A 70 -2.68 -11.07 3.05
CA LEU A 70 -4.11 -10.79 2.92
C LEU A 70 -4.91 -12.03 2.53
N VAL A 71 -6.21 -11.98 2.81
CA VAL A 71 -7.18 -12.94 2.31
C VAL A 71 -8.29 -12.20 1.55
N ASN A 72 -8.66 -12.72 0.37
CA ASN A 72 -9.89 -12.31 -0.31
C ASN A 72 -11.08 -12.95 0.41
N ALA A 73 -11.53 -12.30 1.50
CA ALA A 73 -12.54 -12.89 2.40
C ALA A 73 -13.93 -12.95 1.77
N LYS A 74 -14.24 -12.06 0.82
CA LYS A 74 -15.45 -12.10 -0.02
C LYS A 74 -15.08 -11.64 -1.42
N SER A 75 -15.37 -12.45 -2.43
CA SER A 75 -14.95 -12.23 -3.81
C SER A 75 -16.10 -11.94 -4.75
N GLY A 76 -15.89 -10.93 -5.60
CA GLY A 76 -16.80 -10.55 -6.68
C GLY A 76 -18.09 -9.86 -6.21
N THR A 77 -18.95 -9.53 -7.17
CA THR A 77 -20.25 -8.89 -6.94
C THR A 77 -20.19 -7.54 -6.19
N CYS A 78 -19.07 -6.81 -6.28
CA CYS A 78 -19.00 -5.45 -5.77
C CYS A 78 -19.88 -4.53 -6.64
N PRO A 79 -20.75 -3.68 -6.06
CA PRO A 79 -21.63 -2.82 -6.83
C PRO A 79 -20.96 -1.54 -7.35
N GLU A 80 -19.64 -1.43 -7.25
CA GLU A 80 -18.86 -0.31 -7.75
C GLU A 80 -18.27 -0.62 -9.14
N ASP A 81 -18.15 0.41 -9.99
CA ASP A 81 -17.68 0.30 -11.38
C ASP A 81 -16.20 0.64 -11.58
N CYS A 82 -15.39 0.59 -10.53
CA CYS A 82 -13.96 0.88 -10.62
C CYS A 82 -13.30 0.13 -11.79
N SER A 83 -12.83 0.84 -12.81
CA SER A 83 -12.44 0.32 -14.13
C SER A 83 -11.25 -0.66 -14.11
N PHE A 84 -10.46 -0.68 -13.05
CA PHE A 84 -9.36 -1.63 -12.83
C PHE A 84 -9.79 -2.90 -12.11
N CYS A 85 -10.98 -2.91 -11.48
CA CYS A 85 -11.31 -3.89 -10.46
C CYS A 85 -11.97 -5.15 -11.04
N ALA A 86 -11.27 -6.28 -10.96
CA ALA A 86 -11.83 -7.57 -11.37
C ALA A 86 -13.02 -8.04 -10.51
N GLN A 87 -13.23 -7.46 -9.33
CA GLN A 87 -14.31 -7.85 -8.41
C GLN A 87 -15.62 -7.07 -8.62
N SER A 88 -15.62 -6.10 -9.56
CA SER A 88 -16.81 -5.33 -9.93
C SER A 88 -17.91 -6.24 -10.52
N SER A 89 -19.17 -5.96 -10.19
CA SER A 89 -20.31 -6.63 -10.84
C SER A 89 -20.61 -6.11 -12.25
N PHE A 90 -20.01 -4.96 -12.62
CA PHE A 90 -20.14 -4.37 -13.96
C PHE A 90 -19.33 -5.11 -15.02
N TYR A 91 -18.34 -5.92 -14.60
CA TYR A 91 -17.39 -6.54 -15.54
C TYR A 91 -17.41 -8.06 -15.46
N ASN A 92 -17.22 -8.71 -16.63
CA ASN A 92 -17.09 -10.16 -16.71
C ASN A 92 -15.61 -10.55 -16.77
N THR A 93 -14.98 -10.76 -15.62
CA THR A 93 -13.54 -10.94 -15.48
C THR A 93 -13.11 -12.38 -15.22
N GLY A 94 -14.05 -13.32 -15.22
CA GLY A 94 -13.75 -14.75 -15.04
C GLY A 94 -13.24 -15.13 -13.64
N ILE A 95 -13.22 -14.22 -12.66
CA ILE A 95 -12.79 -14.55 -11.29
C ILE A 95 -13.78 -15.45 -10.57
N SER A 96 -13.30 -16.24 -9.63
CA SER A 96 -14.16 -16.99 -8.71
C SER A 96 -14.96 -16.03 -7.83
N LYS A 97 -16.29 -16.17 -7.79
CA LYS A 97 -17.18 -15.36 -6.98
C LYS A 97 -17.73 -16.21 -5.82
N TYR A 98 -17.60 -15.70 -4.61
CA TYR A 98 -18.09 -16.37 -3.40
C TYR A 98 -18.51 -15.35 -2.33
N PRO A 99 -19.49 -15.73 -1.47
CA PRO A 99 -19.90 -14.90 -0.34
C PRO A 99 -18.78 -14.80 0.69
N LEU A 100 -19.02 -14.05 1.77
CA LEU A 100 -18.09 -13.98 2.90
C LEU A 100 -17.73 -15.39 3.38
N LEU A 101 -16.43 -15.66 3.47
CA LEU A 101 -15.92 -16.94 3.95
C LEU A 101 -16.37 -17.22 5.38
N PRO A 102 -16.59 -18.50 5.75
CA PRO A 102 -16.89 -18.87 7.14
C PRO A 102 -15.80 -18.36 8.10
N THR A 103 -16.21 -18.04 9.33
CA THR A 103 -15.31 -17.53 10.38
C THR A 103 -14.09 -18.42 10.59
N GLU A 104 -14.26 -19.74 10.61
CA GLU A 104 -13.20 -20.73 10.80
C GLU A 104 -12.13 -20.62 9.70
N LYS A 105 -12.55 -20.41 8.44
CA LYS A 105 -11.64 -20.21 7.31
C LYS A 105 -10.82 -18.92 7.45
N LEU A 106 -11.45 -17.84 7.92
CA LEU A 106 -10.74 -16.57 8.15
C LEU A 106 -9.68 -16.72 9.26
N ILE A 107 -9.97 -17.47 10.32
CA ILE A 107 -9.04 -17.80 11.40
C ILE A 107 -7.88 -18.67 10.86
N ASP A 108 -8.17 -19.67 10.03
CA ASP A 108 -7.14 -20.52 9.44
C ASP A 108 -6.19 -19.71 8.54
N HIS A 109 -6.71 -18.79 7.73
CA HIS A 109 -5.88 -17.88 6.93
C HIS A 109 -4.98 -17.00 7.81
N ALA A 110 -5.50 -16.44 8.89
CA ALA A 110 -4.71 -15.63 9.83
C ALA A 110 -3.59 -16.46 10.50
N ARG A 111 -3.89 -17.70 10.89
CA ARG A 111 -2.91 -18.63 11.48
C ARG A 111 -1.81 -18.97 10.47
N ASN A 112 -2.17 -19.23 9.22
CA ASN A 112 -1.22 -19.52 8.16
C ASN A 112 -0.33 -18.30 7.87
N ALA A 113 -0.88 -17.08 7.86
CA ALA A 113 -0.12 -15.85 7.70
C ALA A 113 0.91 -15.67 8.84
N LYS A 114 0.51 -15.86 10.10
CA LYS A 114 1.42 -15.83 11.26
C LYS A 114 2.53 -16.84 11.13
N ASN A 115 2.19 -18.10 10.81
CA ASN A 115 3.16 -19.19 10.68
C ASN A 115 4.16 -18.96 9.52
N ALA A 116 3.74 -18.22 8.49
CA ALA A 116 4.58 -17.86 7.36
C ALA A 116 5.49 -16.66 7.68
N GLY A 117 5.34 -15.99 8.83
CA GLY A 117 6.17 -14.87 9.26
C GLY A 117 5.63 -13.49 8.90
N SER A 118 4.34 -13.37 8.54
CA SER A 118 3.73 -12.05 8.34
C SER A 118 3.57 -11.31 9.66
N THR A 119 3.84 -10.01 9.65
CA THR A 119 3.65 -9.12 10.80
C THR A 119 2.19 -8.70 10.94
N SER A 120 1.47 -8.63 9.83
CA SER A 120 0.05 -8.29 9.80
C SER A 120 -0.74 -9.13 8.79
N PHE A 121 -2.06 -9.20 9.01
CA PHE A 121 -3.01 -9.95 8.20
C PHE A 121 -4.23 -9.11 7.88
N CYS A 122 -4.55 -8.96 6.59
CA CYS A 122 -5.65 -8.14 6.12
C CYS A 122 -6.83 -8.97 5.62
N LEU A 123 -8.02 -8.71 6.16
CA LEU A 123 -9.31 -9.21 5.66
C LEU A 123 -9.84 -8.27 4.58
N VAL A 124 -9.85 -8.70 3.32
CA VAL A 124 -10.33 -7.89 2.20
C VAL A 124 -11.65 -8.43 1.67
N CYS A 125 -12.64 -7.55 1.56
CA CYS A 125 -13.99 -7.90 1.11
C CYS A 125 -14.46 -6.99 -0.02
N ALA A 126 -14.96 -7.57 -1.09
CA ALA A 126 -15.52 -6.86 -2.23
C ALA A 126 -16.92 -6.28 -1.92
N TYR A 127 -16.97 -5.19 -1.14
CA TYR A 127 -18.19 -4.43 -0.81
C TYR A 127 -18.03 -2.96 -1.16
N ARG A 128 -19.18 -2.29 -1.43
CA ARG A 128 -19.26 -0.84 -1.22
C ARG A 128 -19.24 -0.52 0.29
N SER A 129 -20.05 -1.23 1.05
CA SER A 129 -20.08 -1.30 2.51
C SER A 129 -20.72 -2.63 2.91
N PRO A 130 -20.21 -3.35 3.91
CA PRO A 130 -20.76 -4.67 4.26
C PRO A 130 -22.17 -4.57 4.82
N PRO A 131 -23.10 -5.48 4.44
CA PRO A 131 -24.38 -5.64 5.11
C PRO A 131 -24.18 -5.92 6.60
N GLU A 132 -25.18 -5.61 7.44
CA GLU A 132 -25.07 -5.75 8.90
C GLU A 132 -24.73 -7.18 9.34
N LYS A 133 -25.34 -8.18 8.71
CA LYS A 133 -25.05 -9.60 8.97
C LYS A 133 -23.58 -9.95 8.72
N ASP A 134 -23.03 -9.49 7.59
CA ASP A 134 -21.64 -9.80 7.21
C ASP A 134 -20.66 -8.99 8.06
N PHE A 135 -21.00 -7.74 8.41
CA PHE A 135 -20.20 -6.93 9.33
C PHE A 135 -20.12 -7.59 10.72
N ALA A 136 -21.25 -8.11 11.24
CA ALA A 136 -21.25 -8.83 12.51
C ALA A 136 -20.39 -10.10 12.46
N GLN A 137 -20.44 -10.86 11.36
CA GLN A 137 -19.58 -12.04 11.16
C GLN A 137 -18.10 -11.67 11.08
N ILE A 138 -17.74 -10.58 10.38
CA ILE A 138 -16.37 -10.06 10.31
C ILE A 138 -15.89 -9.66 11.71
N CYS A 139 -16.70 -8.95 12.48
CA CYS A 139 -16.38 -8.58 13.86
C CYS A 139 -16.12 -9.81 14.75
N ASN A 140 -16.92 -10.85 14.61
CA ASN A 140 -16.73 -12.11 15.33
C ASN A 140 -15.40 -12.78 14.92
N ALA A 141 -15.10 -12.86 13.64
CA ALA A 141 -13.82 -13.42 13.15
C ALA A 141 -12.62 -12.65 13.69
N ILE A 142 -12.65 -11.31 13.64
CA ILE A 142 -11.60 -10.44 14.18
C ILE A 142 -11.40 -10.71 15.68
N SER A 143 -12.48 -10.76 16.46
CA SER A 143 -12.41 -11.04 17.90
C SER A 143 -11.74 -12.39 18.19
N GLN A 144 -12.10 -13.44 17.45
CA GLN A 144 -11.48 -14.76 17.63
C GLN A 144 -10.01 -14.79 17.21
N ILE A 145 -9.66 -14.14 16.09
CA ILE A 145 -8.26 -14.02 15.63
C ILE A 145 -7.43 -13.31 16.71
N LYS A 146 -7.88 -12.15 17.20
CA LYS A 146 -7.15 -11.37 18.21
C LYS A 146 -6.98 -12.11 19.55
N ASN A 147 -7.93 -12.99 19.90
CA ASN A 147 -7.87 -13.77 21.14
C ASN A 147 -6.96 -15.01 21.03
N THR A 148 -6.68 -15.51 19.82
CA THR A 148 -6.03 -16.81 19.62
C THR A 148 -4.73 -16.76 18.82
N ILE A 149 -4.46 -15.67 18.11
CA ILE A 149 -3.32 -15.53 17.21
C ILE A 149 -2.67 -14.17 17.46
N ASP A 150 -1.38 -14.18 17.80
CA ASP A 150 -0.59 -12.96 17.96
C ASP A 150 -0.16 -12.39 16.61
N ILE A 151 -1.09 -11.72 15.94
CA ILE A 151 -0.89 -11.03 14.66
C ILE A 151 -1.68 -9.72 14.63
N ASP A 152 -1.15 -8.70 13.97
CA ASP A 152 -1.90 -7.49 13.73
C ASP A 152 -2.98 -7.73 12.69
N VAL A 153 -4.21 -7.29 12.97
CA VAL A 153 -5.36 -7.46 12.07
C VAL A 153 -5.67 -6.14 11.38
N ASN A 154 -5.64 -6.16 10.06
CA ASN A 154 -6.07 -5.08 9.18
C ASN A 154 -7.34 -5.47 8.42
N VAL A 155 -8.07 -4.49 7.92
CA VAL A 155 -9.31 -4.75 7.16
C VAL A 155 -9.47 -3.79 5.97
N SER A 156 -10.09 -4.29 4.88
CA SER A 156 -10.52 -3.50 3.72
C SER A 156 -11.96 -3.89 3.39
N LEU A 157 -12.93 -3.06 3.82
CA LEU A 157 -14.34 -3.39 3.80
C LEU A 157 -15.20 -2.37 3.02
N GLY A 158 -14.56 -1.47 2.24
CA GLY A 158 -15.25 -0.40 1.52
C GLY A 158 -15.49 0.84 2.36
N PHE A 159 -16.61 1.54 2.13
CA PHE A 159 -16.97 2.75 2.89
C PHE A 159 -17.42 2.41 4.31
N MET A 160 -17.10 3.31 5.25
CA MET A 160 -17.28 3.06 6.67
C MET A 160 -17.99 4.22 7.36
N THR A 161 -18.86 3.90 8.32
CA THR A 161 -19.44 4.88 9.23
C THR A 161 -18.57 5.03 10.48
N GLN A 162 -18.69 6.17 11.16
CA GLN A 162 -17.96 6.45 12.40
C GLN A 162 -18.22 5.39 13.49
N GLU A 163 -19.48 4.91 13.59
CA GLU A 163 -19.87 3.88 14.55
C GLU A 163 -19.16 2.55 14.28
N ARG A 164 -19.18 2.09 13.02
CA ARG A 164 -18.52 0.84 12.60
C ARG A 164 -17.00 0.93 12.74
N ALA A 165 -16.40 2.08 12.40
CA ALA A 165 -14.96 2.32 12.58
C ALA A 165 -14.55 2.23 14.06
N LYS A 166 -15.29 2.87 14.97
CA LYS A 166 -15.10 2.74 16.42
C LYS A 166 -15.27 1.29 16.91
N LYS A 167 -16.24 0.56 16.36
CA LYS A 167 -16.43 -0.87 16.68
C LYS A 167 -15.21 -1.69 16.27
N LEU A 168 -14.67 -1.50 15.07
CA LEU A 168 -13.44 -2.18 14.63
C LEU A 168 -12.26 -1.85 15.53
N LYS A 169 -12.08 -0.58 15.89
CA LYS A 169 -11.05 -0.15 16.85
C LYS A 169 -11.16 -0.87 18.19
N SER A 170 -12.40 -0.95 18.74
CA SER A 170 -12.65 -1.64 20.02
C SER A 170 -12.34 -3.14 20.00
N LEU A 171 -12.35 -3.77 18.82
CA LEU A 171 -11.97 -5.17 18.59
C LEU A 171 -10.47 -5.38 18.39
N GLY A 172 -9.68 -4.31 18.43
CA GLY A 172 -8.23 -4.39 18.26
C GLY A 172 -7.77 -4.45 16.79
N VAL A 173 -8.61 -4.02 15.84
CA VAL A 173 -8.13 -3.77 14.46
C VAL A 173 -7.06 -2.67 14.53
N LYS A 174 -5.94 -2.92 13.90
CA LYS A 174 -4.83 -1.95 13.85
C LYS A 174 -5.05 -0.95 12.73
N ARG A 175 -5.26 -1.42 11.50
CA ARG A 175 -5.26 -0.59 10.29
C ARG A 175 -6.48 -0.85 9.43
N TYR A 176 -7.00 0.22 8.83
CA TYR A 176 -8.08 0.15 7.84
C TYR A 176 -7.57 0.58 6.47
N ASN A 177 -7.76 -0.29 5.46
CA ASN A 177 -7.29 -0.06 4.11
C ASN A 177 -8.41 0.57 3.27
N HIS A 178 -8.19 1.82 2.82
CA HIS A 178 -9.12 2.54 1.95
C HIS A 178 -8.37 3.51 1.04
N ASN A 179 -8.05 3.06 -0.17
CA ASN A 179 -7.24 3.81 -1.13
C ASN A 179 -7.98 5.01 -1.73
N LEU A 180 -7.23 6.03 -2.20
CA LEU A 180 -7.72 7.06 -3.11
C LEU A 180 -7.77 6.56 -4.57
N GLU A 181 -7.03 5.52 -4.88
CA GLU A 181 -6.84 4.82 -6.14
C GLU A 181 -6.06 5.61 -7.19
N THR A 182 -6.42 6.87 -7.46
CA THR A 182 -5.75 7.74 -8.43
C THR A 182 -5.84 9.21 -8.01
N ALA A 183 -5.30 10.12 -8.83
CA ALA A 183 -5.43 11.57 -8.64
C ALA A 183 -6.91 12.03 -8.72
N LYS A 184 -7.26 13.07 -7.97
CA LYS A 184 -8.61 13.68 -8.04
C LYS A 184 -8.97 14.10 -9.47
N SER A 185 -8.03 14.72 -10.20
CA SER A 185 -8.21 15.16 -11.58
C SER A 185 -8.44 14.03 -12.57
N TYR A 186 -8.07 12.78 -12.22
CA TYR A 186 -8.23 11.60 -13.08
C TYR A 186 -9.33 10.66 -12.59
N PHE A 187 -9.87 10.87 -11.39
CA PHE A 187 -10.76 9.92 -10.73
C PHE A 187 -12.03 9.58 -11.50
N SER A 188 -12.65 10.56 -12.15
CA SER A 188 -13.86 10.38 -12.96
C SER A 188 -13.69 9.47 -14.19
N GLN A 189 -12.43 9.26 -14.63
CA GLN A 189 -12.10 8.28 -15.68
C GLN A 189 -12.01 6.84 -15.14
N ILE A 190 -11.93 6.71 -13.82
CA ILE A 190 -11.69 5.41 -13.17
C ILE A 190 -12.95 4.87 -12.51
N CYS A 191 -13.79 5.72 -11.94
CA CYS A 191 -15.00 5.32 -11.24
C CYS A 191 -16.10 6.38 -11.40
N THR A 192 -17.37 5.92 -11.54
CA THR A 192 -18.55 6.80 -11.66
C THR A 192 -19.61 6.51 -10.59
N THR A 193 -19.51 5.42 -9.85
CA THR A 193 -20.49 4.99 -8.83
C THR A 193 -20.28 5.65 -7.48
N HIS A 194 -19.15 6.34 -7.27
CA HIS A 194 -18.88 7.19 -6.10
C HIS A 194 -17.84 8.24 -6.45
N ASP A 195 -17.75 9.28 -5.62
CA ASP A 195 -16.87 10.41 -5.84
C ASP A 195 -15.53 10.25 -5.09
N TYR A 196 -14.53 11.02 -5.52
CA TYR A 196 -13.22 11.09 -4.85
C TYR A 196 -13.35 11.54 -3.38
N GLU A 197 -14.27 12.49 -3.12
CA GLU A 197 -14.50 13.03 -1.78
C GLU A 197 -15.11 11.97 -0.83
N ASP A 198 -15.86 10.99 -1.33
CA ASP A 198 -16.34 9.87 -0.52
C ASP A 198 -15.18 9.06 0.06
N ARG A 199 -14.10 8.89 -0.72
CA ARG A 199 -12.88 8.20 -0.26
C ARG A 199 -12.12 9.02 0.77
N ILE A 200 -11.94 10.32 0.52
CA ILE A 200 -11.34 11.25 1.50
C ILE A 200 -12.12 11.24 2.80
N HIS A 201 -13.47 11.29 2.73
CA HIS A 201 -14.34 11.29 3.90
C HIS A 201 -14.17 10.01 4.72
N THR A 202 -14.14 8.85 4.06
CA THR A 202 -13.90 7.56 4.75
C THR A 202 -12.53 7.55 5.41
N GLY A 203 -11.47 8.02 4.76
CA GLY A 203 -10.13 8.13 5.36
C GLY A 203 -10.13 8.98 6.64
N LYS A 204 -10.86 10.11 6.64
CA LYS A 204 -11.02 10.97 7.83
C LYS A 204 -11.76 10.24 8.96
N ILE A 205 -12.88 9.56 8.65
CA ILE A 205 -13.63 8.74 9.62
C ILE A 205 -12.72 7.72 10.31
N ILE A 206 -11.87 7.04 9.53
CA ILE A 206 -10.94 6.03 10.05
C ILE A 206 -9.96 6.64 11.05
N LYS A 207 -9.35 7.78 10.71
CA LYS A 207 -8.41 8.48 11.61
C LYS A 207 -9.10 9.01 12.87
N GLU A 208 -10.28 9.60 12.73
CA GLU A 208 -11.09 10.08 13.85
C GLU A 208 -11.53 8.95 14.81
N ALA A 209 -11.69 7.73 14.31
CA ALA A 209 -11.96 6.55 15.14
C ALA A 209 -10.70 6.02 15.84
N GLY A 210 -9.53 6.57 15.58
CA GLY A 210 -8.24 6.18 16.16
C GLY A 210 -7.64 4.90 15.54
N LEU A 211 -8.09 4.50 14.35
CA LEU A 211 -7.47 3.45 13.55
C LEU A 211 -6.29 4.03 12.75
N GLU A 212 -5.27 3.21 12.49
CA GLU A 212 -4.27 3.54 11.47
C GLU A 212 -4.95 3.52 10.10
N LEU A 213 -4.58 4.48 9.24
CA LEU A 213 -5.07 4.57 7.87
C LEU A 213 -4.03 3.99 6.90
N CYS A 214 -4.40 2.93 6.19
CA CYS A 214 -3.69 2.47 5.00
C CYS A 214 -4.42 3.04 3.77
N CYS A 215 -3.78 3.98 3.07
CA CYS A 215 -4.39 4.69 1.96
C CYS A 215 -3.36 4.96 0.88
N GLY A 216 -3.54 4.37 -0.28
CA GLY A 216 -2.65 4.49 -1.43
C GLY A 216 -3.43 4.55 -2.74
N GLY A 217 -2.84 3.96 -3.78
CA GLY A 217 -3.47 3.94 -5.09
C GLY A 217 -2.80 2.99 -6.08
N ILE A 218 -3.20 3.13 -7.32
CA ILE A 218 -2.74 2.33 -8.45
C ILE A 218 -2.12 3.27 -9.48
N ILE A 219 -0.93 2.94 -9.95
CA ILE A 219 -0.28 3.63 -11.06
C ILE A 219 -0.31 2.76 -12.32
N GLY A 220 -0.25 3.40 -13.49
CA GLY A 220 -0.30 2.73 -14.79
C GLY A 220 -1.72 2.53 -15.31
N MET A 221 -2.71 3.30 -14.83
CA MET A 221 -4.08 3.31 -15.33
C MET A 221 -4.31 4.28 -16.49
N GLY A 222 -3.28 5.01 -16.92
CA GLY A 222 -3.34 6.03 -17.97
C GLY A 222 -3.17 7.45 -17.44
N GLU A 223 -2.92 7.59 -16.15
CA GLU A 223 -2.63 8.87 -15.50
C GLU A 223 -1.27 9.43 -15.95
N SER A 224 -1.14 10.77 -15.95
CA SER A 224 0.11 11.45 -16.25
C SER A 224 1.10 11.41 -15.06
N PRO A 225 2.40 11.72 -15.31
CA PRO A 225 3.37 11.90 -14.22
C PRO A 225 2.93 12.94 -13.19
N GLU A 226 2.32 14.05 -13.62
CA GLU A 226 1.78 15.09 -12.75
C GLU A 226 0.63 14.56 -11.89
N GLN A 227 -0.23 13.72 -12.46
CA GLN A 227 -1.33 13.09 -11.71
C GLN A 227 -0.82 12.09 -10.68
N ARG A 228 0.29 11.38 -10.93
CA ARG A 228 0.95 10.55 -9.91
C ARG A 228 1.47 11.38 -8.73
N LEU A 229 1.96 12.61 -8.99
CA LEU A 229 2.34 13.55 -7.93
C LEU A 229 1.12 14.13 -7.22
N GLU A 230 0.06 14.51 -7.95
CA GLU A 230 -1.19 14.97 -7.35
C GLU A 230 -1.74 13.95 -6.35
N LEU A 231 -1.74 12.66 -6.72
CA LEU A 231 -2.10 11.57 -5.81
C LEU A 231 -1.19 11.54 -4.57
N ALA A 232 0.13 11.63 -4.75
CA ALA A 232 1.08 11.60 -3.65
C ALA A 232 0.87 12.74 -2.65
N PHE A 233 0.65 13.96 -3.12
CA PHE A 233 0.35 15.11 -2.27
C PHE A 233 -1.01 14.98 -1.58
N SER A 234 -2.04 14.50 -2.28
CA SER A 234 -3.34 14.22 -1.68
C SER A 234 -3.27 13.15 -0.58
N LEU A 235 -2.43 12.14 -0.75
CA LEU A 235 -2.14 11.14 0.27
C LEU A 235 -1.40 11.78 1.45
N ALA A 236 -0.37 12.59 1.20
CA ALA A 236 0.38 13.28 2.25
C ALA A 236 -0.54 14.16 3.13
N ASP A 237 -1.51 14.84 2.53
CA ASP A 237 -2.49 15.67 3.25
C ASP A 237 -3.43 14.85 4.16
N LEU A 238 -3.68 13.60 3.86
CA LEU A 238 -4.43 12.67 4.71
C LEU A 238 -3.60 12.10 5.87
N HIS A 239 -2.27 12.28 5.83
CA HIS A 239 -1.34 11.72 6.81
C HIS A 239 -1.57 10.23 7.07
N PRO A 240 -1.51 9.35 6.04
CA PRO A 240 -1.70 7.92 6.24
C PRO A 240 -0.52 7.30 6.98
N ASP A 241 -0.79 6.26 7.74
CA ASP A 241 0.23 5.47 8.43
C ASP A 241 0.95 4.56 7.45
N GLU A 242 0.23 4.13 6.40
CA GLU A 242 0.75 3.29 5.33
C GLU A 242 0.19 3.70 3.97
N VAL A 243 1.05 3.65 2.95
CA VAL A 243 0.70 3.92 1.55
C VAL A 243 1.07 2.72 0.69
N PRO A 244 0.10 1.88 0.30
CA PRO A 244 0.33 0.84 -0.70
C PRO A 244 0.36 1.46 -2.10
N LEU A 245 1.47 1.27 -2.80
CA LEU A 245 1.60 1.55 -4.21
C LEU A 245 1.34 0.26 -4.99
N ASN A 246 0.25 0.23 -5.73
CA ASN A 246 -0.07 -0.84 -6.67
C ASN A 246 0.34 -0.42 -8.09
N ILE A 247 0.77 -1.39 -8.89
CA ILE A 247 1.04 -1.21 -10.31
C ILE A 247 -0.02 -2.02 -11.07
N LEU A 248 -0.72 -1.38 -11.99
CA LEU A 248 -1.84 -2.01 -12.69
C LEU A 248 -1.42 -3.32 -13.37
N ILE A 249 -2.10 -4.39 -13.03
CA ILE A 249 -2.10 -5.62 -13.80
C ILE A 249 -3.40 -5.63 -14.60
N SER A 250 -3.30 -5.33 -15.90
CA SER A 250 -4.46 -5.37 -16.81
C SER A 250 -5.15 -6.72 -16.75
N ARG A 251 -6.47 -6.69 -16.59
CA ARG A 251 -7.32 -7.89 -16.48
C ARG A 251 -8.29 -7.94 -17.64
N GLU A 252 -8.38 -9.10 -18.26
CA GLU A 252 -9.40 -9.38 -19.28
C GLU A 252 -10.80 -9.12 -18.69
N GLY A 253 -11.65 -8.51 -19.50
CA GLY A 253 -13.01 -8.15 -19.12
C GLY A 253 -13.14 -6.83 -18.34
N THR A 254 -12.03 -6.16 -17.96
CA THR A 254 -12.08 -4.82 -17.38
C THR A 254 -11.84 -3.74 -18.43
N PRO A 255 -12.33 -2.48 -18.23
CA PRO A 255 -12.07 -1.38 -19.18
C PRO A 255 -10.58 -1.09 -19.42
N LEU A 256 -9.70 -1.37 -18.44
CA LEU A 256 -8.26 -1.12 -18.53
C LEU A 256 -7.45 -2.32 -19.07
N MET A 257 -8.11 -3.33 -19.68
CA MET A 257 -7.43 -4.54 -20.18
C MET A 257 -6.35 -4.25 -21.24
N SER A 258 -6.50 -3.18 -22.00
CA SER A 258 -5.58 -2.80 -23.10
C SER A 258 -4.69 -1.61 -22.73
N ASN A 259 -4.58 -1.27 -21.45
CA ASN A 259 -3.78 -0.14 -21.03
C ASN A 259 -2.28 -0.40 -21.22
N HIS A 260 -1.51 0.62 -21.59
CA HIS A 260 -0.07 0.51 -21.77
C HIS A 260 0.63 0.44 -20.40
N PRO A 261 1.51 -0.55 -20.20
CA PRO A 261 2.24 -0.69 -18.95
C PRO A 261 3.24 0.46 -18.77
N LEU A 262 3.46 0.86 -17.51
CA LEU A 262 4.58 1.72 -17.15
C LEU A 262 5.91 0.99 -17.34
N THR A 263 6.97 1.76 -17.56
CA THR A 263 8.33 1.22 -17.50
C THR A 263 8.76 1.00 -16.05
N ASN A 264 9.73 0.11 -15.82
CA ASN A 264 10.31 -0.07 -14.49
C ASN A 264 10.93 1.23 -13.95
N GLU A 265 11.48 2.05 -14.85
CA GLU A 265 12.04 3.35 -14.51
C GLU A 265 10.99 4.31 -13.96
N ASP A 266 9.82 4.41 -14.64
CA ASP A 266 8.70 5.23 -14.16
C ASP A 266 8.22 4.79 -12.77
N ILE A 267 8.16 3.47 -12.54
CA ILE A 267 7.73 2.91 -11.26
C ILE A 267 8.74 3.26 -10.16
N ILE A 268 10.03 3.04 -10.40
CA ILE A 268 11.10 3.35 -9.42
C ILE A 268 11.15 4.84 -9.11
N LYS A 269 11.08 5.71 -10.13
CA LYS A 269 11.00 7.16 -9.93
C LYS A 269 9.81 7.55 -9.07
N THR A 270 8.64 6.95 -9.32
CA THR A 270 7.42 7.20 -8.53
C THR A 270 7.62 6.80 -7.07
N ILE A 271 8.15 5.60 -6.80
CA ILE A 271 8.46 5.12 -5.45
C ILE A 271 9.41 6.09 -4.74
N ALA A 272 10.51 6.44 -5.41
CA ALA A 272 11.52 7.31 -4.84
C ALA A 272 10.96 8.70 -4.50
N VAL A 273 10.26 9.35 -5.44
CA VAL A 273 9.69 10.68 -5.22
C VAL A 273 8.59 10.66 -4.14
N TRP A 274 7.77 9.60 -4.08
CA TRP A 274 6.78 9.46 -3.01
C TRP A 274 7.45 9.37 -1.63
N ARG A 275 8.65 8.77 -1.52
CA ARG A 275 9.43 8.76 -0.28
C ARG A 275 9.87 10.17 0.13
N PHE A 276 10.27 11.03 -0.80
CA PHE A 276 10.58 12.43 -0.49
C PHE A 276 9.35 13.20 0.00
N ILE A 277 8.15 12.92 -0.55
CA ILE A 277 6.90 13.57 -0.16
C ILE A 277 6.40 13.03 1.20
N MET A 278 6.54 11.73 1.46
CA MET A 278 6.04 11.04 2.65
C MET A 278 7.18 10.29 3.38
N PRO A 279 8.10 11.02 4.03
CA PRO A 279 9.34 10.44 4.54
C PRO A 279 9.17 9.43 5.68
N LYS A 280 8.09 9.55 6.47
CA LYS A 280 7.85 8.77 7.69
C LYS A 280 6.84 7.63 7.52
N THR A 281 6.10 7.65 6.43
CA THR A 281 5.01 6.70 6.14
C THR A 281 5.57 5.34 5.70
N ILE A 282 4.92 4.24 6.06
CA ILE A 282 5.25 2.94 5.46
C ILE A 282 4.84 2.99 3.98
N LEU A 283 5.82 2.99 3.09
CA LEU A 283 5.58 2.93 1.64
C LEU A 283 5.70 1.48 1.18
N LYS A 284 4.57 0.87 0.87
CA LYS A 284 4.45 -0.56 0.57
C LYS A 284 4.33 -0.81 -0.92
N ILE A 285 5.15 -1.70 -1.47
CA ILE A 285 4.94 -2.19 -2.83
C ILE A 285 3.99 -3.36 -2.77
N ALA A 286 2.85 -3.19 -3.44
CA ALA A 286 1.73 -4.11 -3.39
C ALA A 286 1.51 -4.82 -4.75
N GLY A 287 0.30 -4.80 -5.30
CA GLY A 287 -0.01 -5.48 -6.55
C GLY A 287 0.90 -5.05 -7.72
N GLY A 288 1.23 -6.00 -8.59
CA GLY A 288 2.08 -5.78 -9.76
C GLY A 288 3.58 -6.00 -9.52
N ARG A 289 4.03 -6.11 -8.30
CA ARG A 289 5.45 -6.25 -7.93
C ARG A 289 6.14 -7.36 -8.73
N GLU A 290 5.60 -8.55 -8.73
CA GLU A 290 6.20 -9.72 -9.38
C GLU A 290 6.14 -9.67 -10.91
N LYS A 291 5.18 -8.92 -11.46
CA LYS A 291 5.02 -8.76 -12.91
C LYS A 291 6.05 -7.79 -13.48
N TYR A 292 6.28 -6.68 -12.78
CA TYR A 292 7.13 -5.59 -13.28
C TYR A 292 8.59 -5.74 -12.84
N PHE A 293 8.87 -6.32 -11.67
CA PHE A 293 10.23 -6.44 -11.16
C PHE A 293 10.75 -7.87 -11.27
N ARG A 294 11.78 -8.07 -12.11
CA ARG A 294 12.47 -9.37 -12.24
C ARG A 294 13.13 -9.81 -10.93
N ASP A 295 13.58 -8.86 -10.13
CA ASP A 295 14.20 -9.02 -8.82
C ASP A 295 13.18 -9.12 -7.66
N LYS A 296 11.89 -9.26 -8.00
CA LYS A 296 10.77 -9.40 -7.06
C LYS A 296 10.60 -8.19 -6.12
N GLY A 297 11.06 -7.01 -6.53
CA GLY A 297 10.93 -5.76 -5.79
C GLY A 297 12.13 -5.42 -4.90
N ARG A 298 13.24 -6.14 -5.01
CA ARG A 298 14.48 -5.85 -4.30
C ARG A 298 14.92 -4.40 -4.50
N TYR A 299 14.98 -3.95 -5.76
CA TYR A 299 15.38 -2.59 -6.06
C TYR A 299 14.37 -1.55 -5.58
N ALA A 300 13.08 -1.87 -5.56
CA ALA A 300 12.07 -0.99 -4.99
C ALA A 300 12.28 -0.73 -3.49
N LEU A 301 12.66 -1.76 -2.71
CA LEU A 301 13.04 -1.62 -1.30
C LEU A 301 14.31 -0.78 -1.11
N GLN A 302 15.22 -0.79 -2.07
CA GLN A 302 16.43 0.03 -2.07
C GLN A 302 16.18 1.45 -2.63
N ALA A 303 15.02 1.70 -3.22
CA ALA A 303 14.63 2.96 -3.84
C ALA A 303 13.56 3.73 -3.03
N GLY A 304 13.37 3.39 -1.74
CA GLY A 304 12.49 4.16 -0.86
C GLY A 304 11.32 3.40 -0.27
N ALA A 305 10.94 2.23 -0.78
CA ALA A 305 9.93 1.41 -0.15
C ALA A 305 10.46 0.75 1.15
N ASN A 306 9.55 0.46 2.08
CA ASN A 306 9.84 -0.26 3.33
C ASN A 306 8.69 -1.18 3.76
N GLY A 307 7.88 -1.62 2.82
CA GLY A 307 6.83 -2.62 3.04
C GLY A 307 6.50 -3.40 1.78
N ILE A 308 5.98 -4.62 1.94
CA ILE A 308 5.52 -5.48 0.85
C ILE A 308 4.25 -6.24 1.25
N ILE A 309 3.45 -6.61 0.24
CA ILE A 309 2.44 -7.67 0.37
C ILE A 309 3.12 -8.98 -0.03
N SER A 310 2.96 -10.03 0.76
CA SER A 310 3.57 -11.35 0.54
C SER A 310 2.55 -12.48 0.62
N GLY A 311 2.82 -13.58 -0.08
CA GLY A 311 1.98 -14.79 -0.09
C GLY A 311 0.84 -14.75 -1.10
N GLY A 312 0.72 -13.74 -1.92
CA GLY A 312 -0.30 -13.58 -2.97
C GLY A 312 -1.21 -12.38 -2.77
N TYR A 313 -2.04 -12.14 -3.79
CA TYR A 313 -2.98 -11.02 -3.85
C TYR A 313 -4.42 -11.53 -3.97
N LEU A 314 -5.40 -10.63 -4.12
CA LEU A 314 -6.83 -10.99 -4.16
C LEU A 314 -7.18 -11.92 -5.32
N THR A 315 -6.58 -11.70 -6.49
CA THR A 315 -6.91 -12.40 -7.74
C THR A 315 -5.67 -12.82 -8.54
N THR A 316 -4.48 -12.68 -7.98
CA THR A 316 -3.19 -13.08 -8.59
C THR A 316 -2.30 -13.75 -7.56
N ASP A 317 -1.48 -14.66 -8.04
CA ASP A 317 -0.40 -15.24 -7.26
C ASP A 317 0.67 -14.18 -6.96
N GLY A 318 1.35 -14.32 -5.82
CA GLY A 318 2.48 -13.52 -5.39
C GLY A 318 3.71 -14.37 -5.13
N ASN A 319 4.77 -13.74 -4.65
CA ASN A 319 5.96 -14.44 -4.20
C ASN A 319 5.69 -15.15 -2.86
N THR A 320 6.42 -16.22 -2.57
CA THR A 320 6.29 -16.90 -1.28
C THR A 320 6.93 -16.09 -0.16
N HIS A 321 6.40 -16.18 1.06
CA HIS A 321 6.95 -15.51 2.24
C HIS A 321 8.43 -15.83 2.44
N ASN A 322 8.82 -17.10 2.33
CA ASN A 322 10.21 -17.51 2.49
C ASN A 322 11.15 -16.82 1.51
N ASN A 323 10.72 -16.68 0.25
CA ASN A 323 11.51 -15.98 -0.76
C ASN A 323 11.59 -14.48 -0.49
N ASP A 324 10.51 -13.87 -0.03
CA ASP A 324 10.49 -12.44 0.33
C ASP A 324 11.37 -12.17 1.55
N ILE A 325 11.26 -12.97 2.62
CA ILE A 325 12.12 -12.86 3.80
C ILE A 325 13.60 -13.04 3.45
N LYS A 326 13.91 -14.02 2.58
CA LYS A 326 15.27 -14.23 2.10
C LYS A 326 15.79 -13.02 1.34
N MET A 327 15.01 -12.50 0.40
CA MET A 327 15.35 -11.32 -0.40
C MET A 327 15.61 -10.10 0.49
N ILE A 328 14.76 -9.84 1.50
CA ILE A 328 14.91 -8.73 2.44
C ILE A 328 16.23 -8.85 3.21
N LYS A 329 16.54 -10.03 3.75
CA LYS A 329 17.79 -10.29 4.50
C LYS A 329 19.04 -10.17 3.62
N GLU A 330 18.98 -10.61 2.35
CA GLU A 330 20.09 -10.50 1.40
C GLU A 330 20.50 -9.06 1.09
N ILE A 331 19.60 -8.08 1.28
CA ILE A 331 19.91 -6.66 1.09
C ILE A 331 20.17 -5.93 2.42
N GLY A 332 20.37 -6.69 3.51
CA GLY A 332 20.72 -6.15 4.83
C GLY A 332 19.55 -5.51 5.56
N LEU A 333 18.29 -5.84 5.19
CA LEU A 333 17.09 -5.36 5.85
C LEU A 333 16.54 -6.40 6.84
N GLU A 334 15.67 -5.95 7.74
CA GLU A 334 15.05 -6.74 8.81
C GLU A 334 13.54 -6.93 8.56
N VAL A 335 12.97 -7.95 9.20
CA VAL A 335 11.53 -8.30 9.17
C VAL A 335 10.99 -8.34 10.57
#